data_b3e45ebedc8cf77e49b5933b13879795
#
_entry.id   b3e45ebedc8cf77e49b5933b13879795
#
_cell.length_a   1.000
_cell.length_b   1.000
_cell.length_c   1.000
_cell.angle_alpha   90.00
_cell.angle_beta   90.00
_cell.angle_gamma   90.00
#
_symmetry.space_group_name_H-M   'P 1'
#
loop_
_entity.id
_entity.type
_entity.pdbx_description
1 polymer ?
#
loop_
_entity_poly.entity_id
_entity_poly.type
_entity_poly.pdbx_seq_one_letter_code
_entity_poly.pdbx_strand_id
1 'polypeptide(L)'
;MDERLALRLCALTGEFYRANAESFSQTRRSPWQGWVRLLEVMGLAAEREPLCVLDLACGNLRFERYLADALPNRMLSGYAVDNCDPLVEAGERNESDALSRMSFQNLDAIERLSAGCLREALEAPDASCDLAVSFGFMHHVPLERWRVELLRALIAKVRPGGFVAVSFWRFLNSDKLARKAKETTIRARAELGIPELPPNDYLLGWQDTQGLYRYCHHFDEPEIERLLAMVADSADLVSRFEADGKTGNLNEYVVLRVK
;
A
#
# COMPACT_ATOMS: atom_id res chain seq x y z
N MET A 1 7.93 15.03 -12.82
CA MET A 1 7.62 15.81 -11.57
C MET A 1 8.92 16.02 -10.82
N ASP A 2 9.16 17.24 -10.30
CA ASP A 2 10.28 17.49 -9.41
C ASP A 2 9.95 17.04 -7.97
N GLU A 3 10.97 16.91 -7.14
CA GLU A 3 10.83 16.40 -5.77
C GLU A 3 10.06 17.34 -4.85
N ARG A 4 10.18 18.66 -5.05
CA ARG A 4 9.45 19.65 -4.26
C ARG A 4 7.95 19.53 -4.44
N LEU A 5 7.51 19.35 -5.70
CA LEU A 5 6.09 19.11 -5.99
C LEU A 5 5.65 17.75 -5.44
N ALA A 6 6.47 16.72 -5.59
CA ALA A 6 6.18 15.40 -5.04
C ALA A 6 5.93 15.43 -3.52
N LEU A 7 6.82 16.06 -2.76
CA LEU A 7 6.64 16.23 -1.30
C LEU A 7 5.40 17.03 -0.94
N ARG A 8 5.08 18.10 -1.70
CA ARG A 8 3.84 18.85 -1.51
C ARG A 8 2.59 17.99 -1.69
N LEU A 9 2.57 17.13 -2.72
CA LEU A 9 1.47 16.21 -2.99
C LEU A 9 1.33 15.15 -1.90
N CYS A 10 2.45 14.67 -1.38
CA CYS A 10 2.45 13.73 -0.25
C CYS A 10 1.93 14.37 1.04
N ALA A 11 2.31 15.63 1.32
CA ALA A 11 1.79 16.38 2.47
C ALA A 11 0.27 16.52 2.41
N LEU A 12 -0.29 16.87 1.25
CA LEU A 12 -1.75 16.91 1.02
C LEU A 12 -2.40 15.54 1.30
N THR A 13 -1.75 14.46 0.89
CA THR A 13 -2.24 13.10 1.12
C THR A 13 -2.25 12.78 2.62
N GLY A 14 -1.22 13.15 3.36
CA GLY A 14 -1.17 12.99 4.82
C GLY A 14 -2.27 13.77 5.54
N GLU A 15 -2.49 15.04 5.17
CA GLU A 15 -3.57 15.86 5.71
C GLU A 15 -4.95 15.24 5.42
N PHE A 16 -5.14 14.75 4.19
CA PHE A 16 -6.36 14.08 3.78
C PHE A 16 -6.67 12.86 4.66
N TYR A 17 -5.71 11.99 4.93
CA TYR A 17 -5.92 10.79 5.73
C TYR A 17 -6.15 11.12 7.20
N ARG A 18 -5.40 12.05 7.79
CA ARG A 18 -5.65 12.50 9.17
C ARG A 18 -7.04 13.08 9.36
N ALA A 19 -7.51 13.87 8.41
CA ALA A 19 -8.85 14.51 8.48
C ALA A 19 -10.00 13.52 8.24
N ASN A 20 -9.78 12.43 7.51
CA ASN A 20 -10.83 11.50 7.10
C ASN A 20 -10.67 10.09 7.71
N ALA A 21 -9.78 9.89 8.68
CA ALA A 21 -9.39 8.58 9.20
C ALA A 21 -10.60 7.74 9.65
N GLU A 22 -11.50 8.32 10.42
CA GLU A 22 -12.68 7.62 10.94
C GLU A 22 -13.65 7.20 9.82
N SER A 23 -14.05 8.16 8.95
CA SER A 23 -14.97 7.88 7.83
C SER A 23 -14.36 6.91 6.82
N PHE A 24 -13.04 6.96 6.66
CA PHE A 24 -12.29 6.06 5.79
C PHE A 24 -12.27 4.64 6.37
N SER A 25 -12.00 4.48 7.66
CA SER A 25 -12.02 3.20 8.38
C SER A 25 -13.40 2.55 8.36
N GLN A 26 -14.48 3.34 8.58
CA GLN A 26 -15.85 2.84 8.59
C GLN A 26 -16.27 2.18 7.27
N THR A 27 -15.72 2.62 6.15
CA THR A 27 -16.02 2.06 4.82
C THR A 27 -15.13 0.87 4.45
N ARG A 28 -14.12 0.56 5.25
CA ARG A 28 -13.12 -0.48 4.99
C ARG A 28 -13.13 -1.57 6.07
N ARG A 29 -14.27 -2.24 6.20
CA ARG A 29 -14.46 -3.31 7.19
C ARG A 29 -14.28 -4.71 6.60
N SER A 30 -14.53 -4.88 5.32
CA SER A 30 -14.41 -6.17 4.64
C SER A 30 -13.02 -6.35 4.05
N PRO A 31 -12.47 -7.56 4.04
CA PRO A 31 -11.23 -7.86 3.35
C PRO A 31 -11.38 -7.60 1.84
N TRP A 32 -10.29 -7.30 1.19
CA TRP A 32 -10.25 -7.20 -0.27
C TRP A 32 -10.28 -8.60 -0.89
N GLN A 33 -10.99 -8.74 -2.02
CA GLN A 33 -11.09 -10.02 -2.72
C GLN A 33 -9.72 -10.52 -3.21
N GLY A 34 -8.85 -9.58 -3.58
CA GLY A 34 -7.49 -9.89 -4.00
C GLY A 34 -6.67 -10.61 -2.91
N TRP A 35 -6.95 -10.38 -1.64
CA TRP A 35 -6.23 -11.04 -0.54
C TRP A 35 -6.53 -12.54 -0.44
N VAL A 36 -7.75 -12.97 -0.79
CA VAL A 36 -8.10 -14.39 -0.85
C VAL A 36 -7.21 -15.11 -1.86
N ARG A 37 -7.15 -14.56 -3.08
CA ARG A 37 -6.32 -15.12 -4.15
C ARG A 37 -4.81 -15.03 -3.82
N LEU A 38 -4.40 -14.00 -3.09
CA LEU A 38 -3.03 -13.83 -2.64
C LEU A 38 -2.56 -15.02 -1.78
N LEU A 39 -3.37 -15.41 -0.77
CA LEU A 39 -3.04 -16.54 0.10
C LEU A 39 -2.97 -17.86 -0.65
N GLU A 40 -3.84 -18.06 -1.65
CA GLU A 40 -3.83 -19.23 -2.52
C GLU A 40 -2.54 -19.30 -3.34
N VAL A 41 -2.16 -18.18 -3.99
CA VAL A 41 -0.95 -18.08 -4.82
C VAL A 41 0.31 -18.37 -4.01
N MET A 42 0.38 -17.88 -2.78
CA MET A 42 1.53 -18.08 -1.89
C MET A 42 1.52 -19.44 -1.17
N GLY A 43 0.40 -20.18 -1.22
CA GLY A 43 0.26 -21.47 -0.52
C GLY A 43 0.23 -21.38 1.00
N LEU A 44 0.02 -20.19 1.57
CA LEU A 44 0.17 -19.94 3.01
C LEU A 44 -0.85 -20.70 3.87
N ALA A 45 -2.00 -21.04 3.33
CA ALA A 45 -3.04 -21.79 4.06
C ALA A 45 -2.64 -23.24 4.39
N ALA A 46 -1.71 -23.82 3.62
CA ALA A 46 -1.25 -25.18 3.83
C ALA A 46 -0.14 -25.29 4.88
N GLU A 47 0.52 -24.19 5.20
CA GLU A 47 1.64 -24.13 6.14
C GLU A 47 1.12 -23.93 7.58
N ARG A 48 1.85 -24.47 8.56
CA ARG A 48 1.53 -24.34 10.00
C ARG A 48 2.59 -23.62 10.82
N GLU A 49 3.75 -23.39 10.21
CA GLU A 49 4.84 -22.64 10.85
C GLU A 49 4.40 -21.19 11.15
N PRO A 50 4.94 -20.55 12.20
CA PRO A 50 4.69 -19.15 12.48
C PRO A 50 4.91 -18.28 11.24
N LEU A 51 4.12 -17.22 11.09
CA LEU A 51 4.22 -16.28 9.98
C LEU A 51 4.65 -14.90 10.50
N CYS A 52 5.85 -14.46 10.10
CA CYS A 52 6.31 -13.11 10.36
C CYS A 52 5.97 -12.20 9.18
N VAL A 53 5.20 -11.13 9.44
CA VAL A 53 4.70 -10.22 8.40
C VAL A 53 5.23 -8.81 8.62
N LEU A 54 5.64 -8.14 7.55
CA LEU A 54 5.80 -6.69 7.51
C LEU A 54 4.68 -6.10 6.66
N ASP A 55 3.81 -5.24 7.23
CA ASP A 55 2.83 -4.46 6.48
C ASP A 55 3.22 -2.98 6.47
N LEU A 56 3.65 -2.49 5.31
CA LEU A 56 4.00 -1.09 5.09
C LEU A 56 2.78 -0.32 4.57
N ALA A 57 2.36 0.69 5.32
CA ALA A 57 1.10 1.41 5.21
C ALA A 57 -0.11 0.55 5.59
N CYS A 58 -0.04 -0.03 6.80
CA CYS A 58 -1.02 -0.96 7.35
C CYS A 58 -2.41 -0.35 7.58
N GLY A 59 -2.50 0.99 7.66
CA GLY A 59 -3.75 1.71 7.86
C GLY A 59 -4.45 1.27 9.15
N ASN A 60 -5.64 0.72 9.03
CA ASN A 60 -6.45 0.27 10.17
C ASN A 60 -6.27 -1.23 10.50
N LEU A 61 -5.13 -1.82 10.21
CA LEU A 61 -4.78 -3.22 10.52
C LEU A 61 -5.76 -4.26 9.93
N ARG A 62 -6.35 -3.93 8.80
CA ARG A 62 -7.38 -4.80 8.20
C ARG A 62 -6.81 -6.05 7.55
N PHE A 63 -5.61 -5.96 7.01
CA PHE A 63 -4.94 -7.10 6.41
C PHE A 63 -4.49 -8.10 7.47
N GLU A 64 -3.95 -7.63 8.58
CA GLU A 64 -3.53 -8.46 9.71
C GLU A 64 -4.72 -9.21 10.32
N ARG A 65 -5.86 -8.54 10.50
CA ARG A 65 -7.10 -9.20 10.94
C ARG A 65 -7.56 -10.26 9.96
N TYR A 66 -7.52 -9.93 8.66
CA TYR A 66 -7.85 -10.91 7.63
C TYR A 66 -6.92 -12.13 7.69
N LEU A 67 -5.60 -11.94 7.88
CA LEU A 67 -4.66 -13.06 8.03
C LEU A 67 -4.98 -13.91 9.25
N ALA A 68 -5.30 -13.29 10.39
CA ALA A 68 -5.67 -13.99 11.60
C ALA A 68 -6.92 -14.86 11.41
N ASP A 69 -7.93 -14.32 10.73
CA ASP A 69 -9.16 -15.04 10.43
C ASP A 69 -8.96 -16.15 9.41
N ALA A 70 -8.17 -15.90 8.37
CA ALA A 70 -7.92 -16.85 7.29
C ALA A 70 -6.93 -17.98 7.68
N LEU A 71 -6.06 -17.72 8.66
CA LEU A 71 -5.01 -18.64 9.13
C LEU A 71 -5.13 -18.94 10.64
N PRO A 72 -6.28 -19.43 11.15
CA PRO A 72 -6.57 -19.51 12.59
C PRO A 72 -5.64 -20.45 13.38
N ASN A 73 -4.95 -21.34 12.69
CA ASN A 73 -4.02 -22.31 13.30
C ASN A 73 -2.56 -21.87 13.17
N ARG A 74 -2.33 -20.65 12.71
CA ARG A 74 -0.99 -20.12 12.46
C ARG A 74 -0.71 -18.93 13.37
N MET A 75 0.40 -18.95 14.06
CA MET A 75 0.82 -17.84 14.90
C MET A 75 1.32 -16.70 14.00
N LEU A 76 0.71 -15.53 14.13
CA LEU A 76 1.11 -14.31 13.42
C LEU A 76 1.99 -13.46 14.33
N SER A 77 3.02 -12.88 13.76
CA SER A 77 3.89 -11.86 14.37
C SER A 77 4.41 -10.93 13.30
N GLY A 78 4.98 -9.79 13.69
CA GLY A 78 5.64 -8.93 12.72
C GLY A 78 5.51 -7.46 13.03
N TYR A 79 5.53 -6.66 11.97
CA TYR A 79 5.65 -5.21 12.01
C TYR A 79 4.55 -4.58 11.16
N ALA A 80 3.77 -3.72 11.78
CA ALA A 80 2.77 -2.89 11.12
C ALA A 80 3.27 -1.44 11.11
N VAL A 81 3.38 -0.84 9.94
CA VAL A 81 4.01 0.49 9.76
C VAL A 81 3.04 1.44 9.11
N ASP A 82 2.76 2.58 9.76
CA ASP A 82 1.95 3.67 9.20
C ASP A 82 2.32 4.99 9.89
N ASN A 83 1.98 6.13 9.30
CA ASN A 83 2.15 7.45 9.91
C ASN A 83 0.82 8.14 10.25
N CYS A 84 -0.28 7.45 10.16
CA CYS A 84 -1.62 7.96 10.46
C CYS A 84 -2.18 7.32 11.73
N ASP A 85 -1.72 7.78 12.90
CA ASP A 85 -2.17 7.28 14.20
C ASP A 85 -3.71 7.12 14.32
N PRO A 86 -4.54 8.09 13.86
CA PRO A 86 -5.99 7.92 13.92
C PRO A 86 -6.52 6.71 13.12
N LEU A 87 -5.85 6.28 12.05
CA LEU A 87 -6.21 5.07 11.30
C LEU A 87 -5.86 3.82 12.09
N VAL A 88 -4.68 3.78 12.68
CA VAL A 88 -4.19 2.64 13.47
C VAL A 88 -5.05 2.47 14.72
N GLU A 89 -5.28 3.55 15.47
CA GLU A 89 -6.16 3.54 16.65
C GLU A 89 -7.58 3.05 16.31
N ALA A 90 -8.12 3.42 15.14
CA ALA A 90 -9.40 2.92 14.68
C ALA A 90 -9.38 1.40 14.39
N GLY A 91 -8.21 0.85 14.05
CA GLY A 91 -7.96 -0.57 13.89
C GLY A 91 -7.82 -1.31 15.24
N GLU A 92 -7.04 -0.77 16.16
CA GLU A 92 -6.78 -1.35 17.49
C GLU A 92 -8.03 -1.49 18.34
N ARG A 93 -9.00 -0.58 18.19
CA ARG A 93 -10.31 -0.68 18.89
C ARG A 93 -11.08 -1.99 18.60
N ASN A 94 -10.66 -2.77 17.62
CA ASN A 94 -11.23 -4.07 17.30
C ASN A 94 -10.28 -5.20 17.76
N GLU A 95 -9.77 -5.13 18.99
CA GLU A 95 -8.79 -6.03 19.57
C GLU A 95 -9.07 -7.50 19.25
N SER A 96 -8.07 -8.16 18.68
CA SER A 96 -7.98 -9.61 18.59
C SER A 96 -6.65 -10.00 19.22
N ASP A 97 -6.68 -11.04 20.08
CA ASP A 97 -5.46 -11.63 20.67
C ASP A 97 -4.44 -12.03 19.60
N ALA A 98 -4.90 -12.30 18.38
CA ALA A 98 -4.07 -12.65 17.24
C ALA A 98 -3.10 -11.52 16.81
N LEU A 99 -3.41 -10.26 17.12
CA LEU A 99 -2.56 -9.09 16.81
C LEU A 99 -1.60 -8.73 17.96
N SER A 100 -1.67 -9.40 19.10
CA SER A 100 -0.84 -9.08 20.28
C SER A 100 0.66 -9.21 20.07
N ARG A 101 1.09 -9.84 18.97
CA ARG A 101 2.50 -10.02 18.58
C ARG A 101 2.93 -9.16 17.40
N MET A 102 2.07 -8.24 16.97
CA MET A 102 2.43 -7.23 15.96
C MET A 102 3.02 -6.01 16.67
N SER A 103 4.23 -5.61 16.27
CA SER A 103 4.82 -4.34 16.68
C SER A 103 4.33 -3.24 15.74
N PHE A 104 3.79 -2.17 16.30
CA PHE A 104 3.44 -0.99 15.51
C PHE A 104 4.58 0.01 15.50
N GLN A 105 4.96 0.46 14.29
CA GLN A 105 5.95 1.51 14.07
C GLN A 105 5.27 2.73 13.43
N ASN A 106 5.26 3.88 14.12
CA ASN A 106 4.89 5.15 13.49
C ASN A 106 6.05 5.64 12.64
N LEU A 107 5.90 5.61 11.31
CA LEU A 107 6.94 6.01 10.37
C LEU A 107 6.35 6.64 9.12
N ASP A 108 6.80 7.83 8.78
CA ASP A 108 6.52 8.43 7.47
C ASP A 108 7.40 7.81 6.39
N ALA A 109 6.85 6.82 5.67
CA ALA A 109 7.57 6.13 4.61
C ALA A 109 7.99 7.09 3.47
N ILE A 110 7.22 8.14 3.19
CA ILE A 110 7.56 9.13 2.16
C ILE A 110 8.77 9.95 2.58
N GLU A 111 8.81 10.38 3.83
CA GLU A 111 9.99 11.09 4.36
C GLU A 111 11.25 10.23 4.22
N ARG A 112 11.16 8.95 4.55
CA ARG A 112 12.30 8.01 4.45
C ARG A 112 12.70 7.69 3.02
N LEU A 113 11.73 7.58 2.11
CA LEU A 113 11.98 7.45 0.67
C LEU A 113 12.66 8.69 0.09
N SER A 114 12.25 9.90 0.51
CA SER A 114 12.90 11.13 0.06
C SER A 114 14.34 11.27 0.58
N ALA A 115 14.60 10.75 1.77
CA ALA A 115 15.93 10.71 2.36
C ALA A 115 16.81 9.54 1.86
N GLY A 116 16.25 8.59 1.08
CA GLY A 116 16.96 7.40 0.60
C GLY A 116 17.34 6.42 1.70
N CYS A 117 16.53 6.32 2.76
CA CYS A 117 16.84 5.50 3.93
C CYS A 117 15.64 4.68 4.46
N LEU A 118 14.66 4.37 3.61
CA LEU A 118 13.48 3.62 4.05
C LEU A 118 13.86 2.25 4.63
N ARG A 119 14.77 1.50 4.00
CA ARG A 119 15.20 0.18 4.47
C ARG A 119 15.76 0.24 5.89
N GLU A 120 16.65 1.19 6.15
CA GLU A 120 17.33 1.38 7.44
C GLU A 120 16.37 1.88 8.54
N ALA A 121 15.34 2.63 8.15
CA ALA A 121 14.35 3.20 9.07
C ALA A 121 13.29 2.19 9.52
N LEU A 122 13.06 1.12 8.77
CA LEU A 122 12.14 0.05 9.15
C LEU A 122 12.73 -0.79 10.29
N GLU A 123 12.00 -0.93 11.41
CA GLU A 123 12.41 -1.73 12.59
C GLU A 123 12.55 -3.23 12.28
N ALA A 124 11.80 -3.74 11.31
CA ALA A 124 11.94 -5.12 10.87
C ALA A 124 13.41 -5.37 10.45
N PRO A 125 14.11 -6.36 11.03
CA PRO A 125 15.47 -6.71 10.58
C PRO A 125 15.45 -7.21 9.13
N ASP A 126 16.56 -7.06 8.44
CA ASP A 126 16.70 -7.60 7.09
C ASP A 126 16.59 -9.12 7.10
N ALA A 127 15.97 -9.67 6.07
CA ALA A 127 15.76 -11.12 5.87
C ALA A 127 15.07 -11.83 7.06
N SER A 128 14.22 -11.12 7.82
CA SER A 128 13.55 -11.66 9.00
C SER A 128 12.07 -12.02 8.79
N CYS A 129 11.42 -11.42 7.82
CA CYS A 129 10.01 -11.64 7.55
C CYS A 129 9.79 -12.78 6.53
N ASP A 130 8.68 -13.49 6.66
CA ASP A 130 8.22 -14.47 5.67
C ASP A 130 7.46 -13.79 4.53
N LEU A 131 6.77 -12.70 4.86
CA LEU A 131 5.94 -11.92 3.97
C LEU A 131 6.11 -10.43 4.25
N ALA A 132 6.34 -9.63 3.22
CA ALA A 132 6.19 -8.19 3.29
C ALA A 132 5.12 -7.72 2.31
N VAL A 133 4.24 -6.83 2.78
CA VAL A 133 3.15 -6.30 1.95
C VAL A 133 3.09 -4.78 1.97
N SER A 134 2.50 -4.21 0.91
CA SER A 134 2.07 -2.82 0.89
C SER A 134 0.83 -2.69 0.00
N PHE A 135 -0.33 -2.56 0.63
CA PHE A 135 -1.61 -2.51 -0.08
C PHE A 135 -2.25 -1.12 0.00
N GLY A 136 -2.61 -0.58 -1.15
CA GLY A 136 -3.25 0.72 -1.22
C GLY A 136 -2.33 1.91 -0.93
N PHE A 137 -1.02 1.74 -1.03
CA PHE A 137 -0.03 2.78 -0.77
C PHE A 137 0.77 3.19 -2.01
N MET A 138 1.15 2.26 -2.88
CA MET A 138 2.02 2.51 -4.04
C MET A 138 1.55 3.71 -4.89
N HIS A 139 0.24 3.89 -5.02
CA HIS A 139 -0.34 5.01 -5.78
C HIS A 139 -0.23 6.38 -5.09
N HIS A 140 0.23 6.44 -3.85
CA HIS A 140 0.54 7.67 -3.14
C HIS A 140 2.02 8.05 -3.22
N VAL A 141 2.85 7.23 -3.86
CA VAL A 141 4.28 7.45 -4.05
C VAL A 141 4.51 8.12 -5.41
N PRO A 142 4.86 9.44 -5.49
CA PRO A 142 4.82 10.18 -6.75
C PRO A 142 5.95 9.87 -7.71
N LEU A 143 7.14 9.54 -7.21
CA LEU A 143 8.34 9.38 -8.02
C LEU A 143 8.67 7.91 -8.27
N GLU A 144 8.96 7.55 -9.53
CA GLU A 144 9.31 6.19 -9.91
C GLU A 144 10.50 5.65 -9.09
N ARG A 145 11.53 6.48 -8.86
CA ARG A 145 12.68 6.08 -8.02
C ARG A 145 12.27 5.70 -6.60
N TRP A 146 11.27 6.40 -6.01
CA TRP A 146 10.76 6.07 -4.68
C TRP A 146 9.92 4.77 -4.69
N ARG A 147 9.19 4.50 -5.77
CA ARG A 147 8.46 3.22 -5.96
C ARG A 147 9.43 2.03 -6.02
N VAL A 148 10.54 2.21 -6.75
CA VAL A 148 11.61 1.18 -6.83
C VAL A 148 12.29 0.98 -5.48
N GLU A 149 12.61 2.06 -4.77
CA GLU A 149 13.22 2.00 -3.44
C GLU A 149 12.29 1.31 -2.43
N LEU A 150 10.98 1.61 -2.47
CA LEU A 150 9.98 0.94 -1.65
C LEU A 150 9.97 -0.58 -1.90
N LEU A 151 9.94 -1.01 -3.16
CA LEU A 151 10.01 -2.43 -3.51
C LEU A 151 11.30 -3.07 -3.00
N ARG A 152 12.44 -2.41 -3.17
CA ARG A 152 13.74 -2.91 -2.69
C ARG A 152 13.79 -2.99 -1.16
N ALA A 153 13.21 -2.02 -0.45
CA ALA A 153 13.13 -2.05 1.01
C ALA A 153 12.28 -3.23 1.49
N LEU A 154 11.12 -3.48 0.89
CA LEU A 154 10.29 -4.64 1.22
C LEU A 154 11.02 -5.98 0.94
N ILE A 155 11.68 -6.10 -0.22
CA ILE A 155 12.45 -7.28 -0.60
C ILE A 155 13.56 -7.55 0.42
N ALA A 156 14.29 -6.52 0.84
CA ALA A 156 15.39 -6.65 1.79
C ALA A 156 14.94 -7.16 3.18
N LYS A 157 13.70 -6.89 3.59
CA LYS A 157 13.15 -7.33 4.88
C LYS A 157 12.70 -8.79 4.87
N VAL A 158 12.49 -9.37 3.70
CA VAL A 158 12.00 -10.73 3.56
C VAL A 158 13.17 -11.71 3.41
N ARG A 159 13.07 -12.86 4.08
CA ARG A 159 14.05 -13.94 3.96
C ARG A 159 14.07 -14.57 2.56
N PRO A 160 15.17 -15.15 2.12
CA PRO A 160 15.21 -15.93 0.88
C PRO A 160 14.07 -16.98 0.83
N GLY A 161 13.37 -17.03 -0.30
CA GLY A 161 12.22 -17.91 -0.50
C GLY A 161 10.89 -17.37 0.07
N GLY A 162 10.91 -16.30 0.86
CA GLY A 162 9.71 -15.59 1.32
C GLY A 162 9.07 -14.72 0.22
N PHE A 163 7.98 -14.04 0.55
CA PHE A 163 7.18 -13.33 -0.44
C PHE A 163 7.09 -11.83 -0.18
N VAL A 164 7.06 -11.07 -1.26
CA VAL A 164 6.63 -9.66 -1.25
C VAL A 164 5.37 -9.53 -2.08
N ALA A 165 4.35 -8.86 -1.54
CA ALA A 165 3.11 -8.61 -2.27
C ALA A 165 2.71 -7.13 -2.21
N VAL A 166 2.42 -6.55 -3.38
CA VAL A 166 1.99 -5.16 -3.49
C VAL A 166 0.75 -5.03 -4.36
N SER A 167 -0.01 -3.96 -4.15
CA SER A 167 -1.14 -3.63 -5.02
C SER A 167 -0.92 -2.30 -5.75
N PHE A 168 -1.22 -2.30 -7.03
CA PHE A 168 -1.21 -1.14 -7.91
C PHE A 168 -2.64 -0.72 -8.24
N TRP A 169 -3.04 0.48 -7.86
CA TRP A 169 -4.40 0.93 -8.09
C TRP A 169 -4.60 1.40 -9.54
N ARG A 170 -5.51 0.72 -10.24
CA ARG A 170 -5.84 0.95 -11.65
C ARG A 170 -7.22 1.60 -11.81
N PHE A 171 -7.46 2.68 -11.06
CA PHE A 171 -8.79 3.30 -10.94
C PHE A 171 -9.35 3.87 -12.26
N LEU A 172 -8.53 4.15 -13.25
CA LEU A 172 -9.02 4.55 -14.57
C LEU A 172 -9.69 3.41 -15.33
N ASN A 173 -9.56 2.14 -14.91
CA ASN A 173 -10.31 1.01 -15.42
C ASN A 173 -11.82 1.15 -15.13
N SER A 174 -12.21 2.08 -14.25
CA SER A 174 -13.62 2.43 -14.02
C SER A 174 -13.92 3.79 -14.63
N ASP A 175 -14.80 3.85 -15.65
CA ASP A 175 -15.21 5.10 -16.31
C ASP A 175 -15.72 6.14 -15.31
N LYS A 176 -16.46 5.69 -14.28
CA LYS A 176 -16.95 6.57 -13.22
C LYS A 176 -15.80 7.20 -12.43
N LEU A 177 -14.81 6.40 -12.03
CA LEU A 177 -13.65 6.89 -11.28
C LEU A 177 -12.74 7.74 -12.16
N ALA A 178 -12.54 7.36 -13.42
CA ALA A 178 -11.76 8.10 -14.40
C ALA A 178 -12.31 9.52 -14.62
N ARG A 179 -13.64 9.66 -14.81
CA ARG A 179 -14.30 10.95 -14.95
C ARG A 179 -14.16 11.77 -13.68
N LYS A 180 -14.47 11.19 -12.52
CA LYS A 180 -14.35 11.87 -11.22
C LYS A 180 -12.91 12.33 -10.94
N ALA A 181 -11.92 11.51 -11.29
CA ALA A 181 -10.51 11.84 -11.12
C ALA A 181 -10.12 13.08 -11.93
N LYS A 182 -10.50 13.15 -13.21
CA LYS A 182 -10.24 14.29 -14.08
C LYS A 182 -10.90 15.58 -13.55
N GLU A 183 -12.19 15.53 -13.25
CA GLU A 183 -12.96 16.68 -12.75
C GLU A 183 -12.40 17.19 -11.42
N THR A 184 -12.10 16.28 -10.49
CA THR A 184 -11.54 16.64 -9.18
C THR A 184 -10.14 17.21 -9.32
N THR A 185 -9.29 16.66 -10.19
CA THR A 185 -7.93 17.16 -10.41
C THR A 185 -7.95 18.59 -10.95
N ILE A 186 -8.82 18.90 -11.92
CA ILE A 186 -8.93 20.27 -12.48
C ILE A 186 -9.30 21.25 -11.37
N ARG A 187 -10.31 20.92 -10.56
CA ARG A 187 -10.77 21.76 -9.44
C ARG A 187 -9.67 21.94 -8.39
N ALA A 188 -9.10 20.85 -7.91
CA ALA A 188 -8.08 20.86 -6.86
C ALA A 188 -6.82 21.64 -7.27
N ARG A 189 -6.40 21.52 -8.54
CA ARG A 189 -5.27 22.29 -9.05
C ARG A 189 -5.54 23.79 -9.03
N ALA A 190 -6.74 24.21 -9.43
CA ALA A 190 -7.14 25.62 -9.40
C ALA A 190 -7.20 26.15 -7.96
N GLU A 191 -7.81 25.40 -7.05
CA GLU A 191 -7.93 25.79 -5.63
C GLU A 191 -6.60 25.87 -4.90
N LEU A 192 -5.68 24.93 -5.17
CA LEU A 192 -4.41 24.80 -4.47
C LEU A 192 -3.22 25.45 -5.20
N GLY A 193 -3.41 26.01 -6.40
CA GLY A 193 -2.32 26.54 -7.22
C GLY A 193 -1.29 25.45 -7.56
N ILE A 194 -1.74 24.24 -7.91
CA ILE A 194 -0.87 23.15 -8.33
C ILE A 194 -0.68 23.19 -9.84
N PRO A 195 0.56 23.10 -10.36
CA PRO A 195 0.82 23.09 -11.79
C PRO A 195 0.21 21.86 -12.48
N GLU A 196 0.32 21.78 -13.79
CA GLU A 196 -0.08 20.60 -14.53
C GLU A 196 0.69 19.36 -14.04
N LEU A 197 -0.07 18.30 -13.74
CA LEU A 197 0.50 17.06 -13.28
C LEU A 197 0.93 16.19 -14.47
N PRO A 198 1.96 15.36 -14.32
CA PRO A 198 2.30 14.35 -15.32
C PRO A 198 1.11 13.43 -15.68
N PRO A 199 1.16 12.75 -16.83
CA PRO A 199 0.20 11.71 -17.15
C PRO A 199 0.05 10.69 -16.02
N ASN A 200 -1.16 10.17 -15.85
CA ASN A 200 -1.52 9.21 -14.81
C ASN A 200 -1.52 9.74 -13.36
N ASP A 201 -1.18 11.02 -13.13
CA ASP A 201 -1.21 11.66 -11.82
C ASP A 201 -2.49 12.46 -11.60
N TYR A 202 -3.14 12.26 -10.46
CA TYR A 202 -4.45 12.85 -10.14
C TYR A 202 -4.52 13.33 -8.69
N LEU A 203 -5.46 14.25 -8.45
CA LEU A 203 -5.91 14.65 -7.12
C LEU A 203 -7.34 14.16 -6.90
N LEU A 204 -7.54 13.34 -5.88
CA LEU A 204 -8.83 12.74 -5.56
C LEU A 204 -9.35 13.26 -4.22
N GLY A 205 -10.64 13.56 -4.17
CA GLY A 205 -11.35 13.87 -2.93
C GLY A 205 -11.99 12.62 -2.30
N TRP A 206 -12.66 12.81 -1.18
CA TRP A 206 -13.40 11.78 -0.47
C TRP A 206 -14.81 12.24 -0.14
N GLN A 207 -15.82 11.46 -0.55
CA GLN A 207 -17.24 11.80 -0.35
C GLN A 207 -17.53 13.25 -0.77
N ASP A 208 -18.17 14.02 0.10
CA ASP A 208 -18.52 15.44 -0.12
C ASP A 208 -17.57 16.40 0.61
N THR A 209 -16.41 15.91 1.09
CA THR A 209 -15.43 16.73 1.80
C THR A 209 -14.79 17.71 0.81
N GLN A 210 -14.96 19.02 1.06
CA GLN A 210 -14.38 20.07 0.22
C GLN A 210 -12.98 20.45 0.71
N GLY A 211 -12.12 20.87 -0.22
CA GLY A 211 -10.79 21.41 0.09
C GLY A 211 -9.74 20.37 0.52
N LEU A 212 -10.13 19.11 0.72
CA LEU A 212 -9.21 18.03 1.09
C LEU A 212 -9.00 17.07 -0.08
N TYR A 213 -7.77 16.95 -0.52
CA TYR A 213 -7.39 16.13 -1.66
C TYR A 213 -6.20 15.25 -1.33
N ARG A 214 -6.14 14.09 -1.98
CA ARG A 214 -4.99 13.20 -1.94
C ARG A 214 -4.43 12.98 -3.33
N TYR A 215 -3.13 12.92 -3.44
CA TYR A 215 -2.46 12.50 -4.66
C TYR A 215 -2.68 11.01 -4.89
N CYS A 216 -2.98 10.65 -6.14
CA CYS A 216 -3.08 9.27 -6.59
C CYS A 216 -2.52 9.13 -7.99
N HIS A 217 -1.66 8.16 -8.17
CA HIS A 217 -1.15 7.72 -9.45
C HIS A 217 -1.95 6.53 -9.97
N HIS A 218 -2.30 6.54 -11.25
CA HIS A 218 -2.88 5.38 -11.93
C HIS A 218 -1.77 4.59 -12.58
N PHE A 219 -1.68 3.31 -12.27
CA PHE A 219 -0.68 2.43 -12.87
C PHE A 219 -1.20 1.81 -14.15
N ASP A 220 -0.46 1.99 -15.24
CA ASP A 220 -0.63 1.22 -16.46
C ASP A 220 0.30 -0.01 -16.48
N GLU A 221 0.02 -0.94 -17.41
CA GLU A 221 0.76 -2.19 -17.47
C GLU A 221 2.25 -2.01 -17.80
N PRO A 222 2.64 -1.18 -18.78
CA PRO A 222 4.07 -0.94 -19.08
C PRO A 222 4.85 -0.37 -17.90
N GLU A 223 4.23 0.43 -17.04
CA GLU A 223 4.90 0.98 -15.87
C GLU A 223 5.13 -0.11 -14.81
N ILE A 224 4.13 -0.94 -14.54
CA ILE A 224 4.28 -2.07 -13.62
C ILE A 224 5.41 -2.99 -14.10
N GLU A 225 5.47 -3.31 -15.39
CA GLU A 225 6.55 -4.12 -15.96
C GLU A 225 7.93 -3.48 -15.78
N ARG A 226 8.06 -2.16 -15.97
CA ARG A 226 9.33 -1.46 -15.72
C ARG A 226 9.75 -1.53 -14.25
N LEU A 227 8.82 -1.32 -13.31
CA LEU A 227 9.12 -1.41 -11.89
C LEU A 227 9.59 -2.83 -11.50
N LEU A 228 8.94 -3.87 -12.02
CA LEU A 228 9.33 -5.26 -11.78
C LEU A 228 10.70 -5.59 -12.36
N ALA A 229 11.00 -5.10 -13.56
CA ALA A 229 12.32 -5.28 -14.18
C ALA A 229 13.45 -4.66 -13.34
N MET A 230 13.20 -3.57 -12.61
CA MET A 230 14.18 -2.89 -11.75
C MET A 230 14.50 -3.63 -10.44
N VAL A 231 13.76 -4.69 -10.12
CA VAL A 231 13.97 -5.51 -8.92
C VAL A 231 14.15 -7.00 -9.24
N ALA A 232 14.22 -7.36 -10.53
CA ALA A 232 14.32 -8.73 -11.00
C ALA A 232 15.63 -9.43 -10.63
N ASP A 233 16.65 -8.68 -10.23
CA ASP A 233 17.90 -9.21 -9.68
C ASP A 233 17.72 -9.83 -8.28
N SER A 234 16.78 -9.33 -7.51
CA SER A 234 16.60 -9.65 -6.09
C SER A 234 15.35 -10.50 -5.81
N ALA A 235 14.37 -10.52 -6.72
CA ALA A 235 13.16 -11.31 -6.56
C ALA A 235 12.59 -11.78 -7.92
N ASP A 236 11.95 -12.95 -7.91
CA ASP A 236 11.28 -13.54 -9.06
C ASP A 236 9.78 -13.25 -9.02
N LEU A 237 9.19 -12.94 -10.16
CA LEU A 237 7.75 -12.77 -10.28
C LEU A 237 7.05 -14.13 -10.18
N VAL A 238 6.19 -14.30 -9.17
CA VAL A 238 5.39 -15.51 -8.95
C VAL A 238 4.03 -15.38 -9.64
N SER A 239 3.36 -14.24 -9.46
CA SER A 239 2.03 -14.03 -10.02
C SER A 239 1.72 -12.55 -10.19
N ARG A 240 0.90 -12.27 -11.20
CA ARG A 240 0.18 -11.01 -11.37
C ARG A 240 -1.29 -11.33 -11.58
N PHE A 241 -2.18 -10.57 -10.96
CA PHE A 241 -3.61 -10.73 -11.16
C PHE A 241 -4.38 -9.48 -10.79
N GLU A 242 -5.45 -9.25 -11.51
CA GLU A 242 -6.41 -8.19 -11.19
C GLU A 242 -7.44 -8.68 -10.16
N ALA A 243 -7.88 -7.77 -9.30
CA ALA A 243 -8.95 -7.99 -8.35
C ALA A 243 -9.59 -6.66 -7.90
N ASP A 244 -10.57 -6.78 -7.02
CA ASP A 244 -11.27 -5.70 -6.33
C ASP A 244 -12.14 -4.80 -7.21
N GLY A 245 -13.01 -4.06 -6.54
CA GLY A 245 -14.03 -3.27 -7.21
C GLY A 245 -15.16 -4.11 -7.80
N LYS A 246 -16.13 -3.43 -8.42
CA LYS A 246 -17.30 -4.11 -9.01
C LYS A 246 -16.96 -4.95 -10.25
N THR A 247 -15.90 -4.56 -10.94
CA THR A 247 -15.45 -5.19 -12.20
C THR A 247 -14.31 -6.17 -11.98
N GLY A 248 -13.77 -6.28 -10.74
CA GLY A 248 -12.68 -7.19 -10.43
C GLY A 248 -11.32 -6.76 -10.99
N ASN A 249 -11.14 -5.49 -11.39
CA ASN A 249 -9.94 -5.01 -12.06
C ASN A 249 -9.46 -3.62 -11.58
N LEU A 250 -9.86 -3.22 -10.37
CA LEU A 250 -9.43 -1.93 -9.81
C LEU A 250 -8.04 -1.96 -9.20
N ASN A 251 -7.57 -3.13 -8.76
CA ASN A 251 -6.20 -3.32 -8.31
C ASN A 251 -5.54 -4.42 -9.14
N GLU A 252 -4.28 -4.22 -9.45
CA GLU A 252 -3.40 -5.28 -9.89
C GLU A 252 -2.49 -5.67 -8.72
N TYR A 253 -2.50 -6.94 -8.37
CA TYR A 253 -1.64 -7.53 -7.36
C TYR A 253 -0.43 -8.15 -8.01
N VAL A 254 0.71 -7.89 -7.42
CA VAL A 254 1.98 -8.51 -7.80
C VAL A 254 2.52 -9.28 -6.61
N VAL A 255 2.91 -10.52 -6.84
CA VAL A 255 3.56 -11.41 -5.87
C VAL A 255 4.95 -11.73 -6.37
N LEU A 256 5.94 -11.40 -5.56
CA LEU A 256 7.35 -11.68 -5.80
C LEU A 256 7.85 -12.72 -4.79
N ARG A 257 8.80 -13.55 -5.19
CA ARG A 257 9.54 -14.45 -4.31
C ARG A 257 11.00 -13.98 -4.21
N VAL A 258 11.47 -13.75 -3.01
CA VAL A 258 12.82 -13.27 -2.75
C VAL A 258 13.84 -14.40 -3.04
N LYS A 259 14.92 -14.05 -3.73
CA LYS A 259 16.01 -15.00 -4.12
C LYS A 259 16.91 -15.38 -2.98
#